data_a8c269338b32f699324f48eccbeddced
#
_entry.id   a8c269338b32f699324f48eccbeddced
#
_cell.length_a   1.000
_cell.length_b   1.000
_cell.length_c   1.000
_cell.angle_alpha   90.00
_cell.angle_beta   90.00
_cell.angle_gamma   90.00
#
_symmetry.space_group_name_H-M   'P 1'
#
loop_
_entity.id
_entity.type
_entity.pdbx_description
1 polymer ?
#
loop_
_entity_poly.entity_id
_entity_poly.type
_entity_poly.pdbx_seq_one_letter_code
_entity_poly.pdbx_strand_id
1 'polypeptide(L)'
;MHDKILILDFGSQVTQLIARRVREANVYSEIHPYDVDASFIRDFAPKGVILSGGPSSVTETDTPRVPQAVFELGVPVLGICYGMQAMAEQLGGKVDIGHLREFGYAEVRARNHTSLLEGISDFTTPEGHGMLKVWMSHGDKVLEMPPGFALMASTESCPIAAMADEKRHFYGLQWHPEVTHTVQGRAMLERFVLQICGARADWEMGNYIDEAVAKIREQVGQEHVILGLSGGVDSSVAAALLHRAIGDQLTCVFVDHGLLRLNEAEQVMATFADHLGVKVIHVDASEVFLRKLAGVTDPEAKRKIIGAEFVEVFQTEAGKLTDAKWLAQGTIYPDVIESAGKGKKGAQTIKSHHNVGGLPETLNLKLLEPLRELFKDEVRELGVKLGLPPAMVYRHPFPGPGLGVRILGEVKRDFADLLRRADAIFIETLRTFIDKETGKSWYDLTSQAFAVFLPVKSVGVMGDGRTYEYVVALRAVQTLDFMTAHWAHLPHDLLGHVSNRIINEVRGINRVVYDISGKPPATIEWE
;
A
#
# COMPACT_ATOMS: atom_id res chain seq x y z
N MET A 1 -14.93 -21.66 -1.46
CA MET A 1 -15.42 -20.37 -0.89
C MET A 1 -14.70 -20.19 0.45
N HIS A 2 -13.94 -19.11 0.60
CA HIS A 2 -13.17 -18.81 1.83
C HIS A 2 -14.09 -18.34 2.96
N ASP A 3 -13.68 -18.62 4.20
CA ASP A 3 -14.27 -17.96 5.35
C ASP A 3 -13.86 -16.49 5.36
N LYS A 4 -14.77 -15.58 5.73
CA LYS A 4 -14.62 -14.13 5.56
C LYS A 4 -14.76 -13.38 6.87
N ILE A 5 -13.91 -12.37 7.07
CA ILE A 5 -14.06 -11.38 8.13
C ILE A 5 -14.55 -10.07 7.51
N LEU A 6 -15.63 -9.55 8.04
CA LEU A 6 -16.16 -8.25 7.66
C LEU A 6 -15.54 -7.16 8.54
N ILE A 7 -14.96 -6.13 7.93
CA ILE A 7 -14.44 -4.98 8.63
C ILE A 7 -15.32 -3.77 8.29
N LEU A 8 -15.95 -3.18 9.29
CA LEU A 8 -16.72 -1.94 9.13
C LEU A 8 -15.85 -0.73 9.44
N ASP A 9 -15.74 0.16 8.45
CA ASP A 9 -14.89 1.34 8.52
C ASP A 9 -15.64 2.55 9.05
N PHE A 10 -15.23 3.03 10.22
CA PHE A 10 -15.74 4.24 10.86
C PHE A 10 -14.89 5.49 10.55
N GLY A 11 -14.01 5.40 9.55
CA GLY A 11 -13.19 6.51 9.07
C GLY A 11 -11.79 6.58 9.67
N SER A 12 -11.29 5.49 10.24
CA SER A 12 -9.89 5.43 10.71
C SER A 12 -8.90 5.45 9.55
N GLN A 13 -7.81 6.18 9.73
CA GLN A 13 -6.69 6.18 8.77
C GLN A 13 -5.96 4.83 8.71
N VAL A 14 -6.15 3.97 9.71
CA VAL A 14 -5.45 2.68 9.85
C VAL A 14 -6.35 1.46 9.62
N THR A 15 -7.60 1.66 9.14
CA THR A 15 -8.53 0.53 8.87
C THR A 15 -7.93 -0.51 7.93
N GLN A 16 -7.16 -0.07 6.92
CA GLN A 16 -6.49 -0.99 6.00
C GLN A 16 -5.49 -1.92 6.70
N LEU A 17 -4.86 -1.46 7.80
CA LEU A 17 -3.95 -2.30 8.57
C LEU A 17 -4.70 -3.44 9.27
N ILE A 18 -5.94 -3.22 9.72
CA ILE A 18 -6.77 -4.30 10.29
C ILE A 18 -6.96 -5.42 9.26
N ALA A 19 -7.42 -5.06 8.05
CA ALA A 19 -7.62 -6.03 6.98
C ALA A 19 -6.32 -6.77 6.62
N ARG A 20 -5.22 -6.05 6.55
CA ARG A 20 -3.91 -6.61 6.25
C ARG A 20 -3.47 -7.61 7.34
N ARG A 21 -3.66 -7.28 8.63
CA ARG A 21 -3.33 -8.21 9.73
C ARG A 21 -4.18 -9.48 9.70
N VAL A 22 -5.45 -9.37 9.34
CA VAL A 22 -6.32 -10.54 9.13
C VAL A 22 -5.81 -11.41 7.98
N ARG A 23 -5.40 -10.78 6.86
CA ARG A 23 -4.82 -11.49 5.69
C ARG A 23 -3.47 -12.15 6.01
N GLU A 24 -2.65 -11.54 6.86
CA GLU A 24 -1.40 -12.13 7.35
C GLU A 24 -1.64 -13.41 8.19
N ALA A 25 -2.84 -13.60 8.72
CA ALA A 25 -3.29 -14.85 9.35
C ALA A 25 -3.89 -15.85 8.34
N ASN A 26 -3.73 -15.62 7.04
CA ASN A 26 -4.30 -16.40 5.93
C ASN A 26 -5.84 -16.49 5.96
N VAL A 27 -6.50 -15.46 6.47
CA VAL A 27 -7.96 -15.35 6.47
C VAL A 27 -8.41 -14.21 5.56
N TYR A 28 -9.40 -14.45 4.71
CA TYR A 28 -9.94 -13.43 3.82
C TYR A 28 -10.70 -12.35 4.59
N SER A 29 -10.51 -11.09 4.22
CA SER A 29 -11.21 -9.95 4.84
C SER A 29 -11.59 -8.89 3.81
N GLU A 30 -12.70 -8.21 4.05
CA GLU A 30 -13.12 -7.05 3.26
C GLU A 30 -13.48 -5.88 4.17
N ILE A 31 -13.16 -4.67 3.70
CA ILE A 31 -13.51 -3.40 4.33
C ILE A 31 -14.73 -2.83 3.63
N HIS A 32 -15.76 -2.53 4.41
CA HIS A 32 -16.97 -1.85 3.93
C HIS A 32 -17.31 -0.65 4.83
N PRO A 33 -18.01 0.37 4.32
CA PRO A 33 -18.46 1.48 5.14
C PRO A 33 -19.35 1.01 6.31
N TYR A 34 -19.32 1.73 7.42
CA TYR A 34 -20.11 1.40 8.61
C TYR A 34 -21.63 1.39 8.35
N ASP A 35 -22.10 2.10 7.33
CA ASP A 35 -23.51 2.30 6.97
C ASP A 35 -24.03 1.31 5.92
N VAL A 36 -23.38 0.16 5.74
CA VAL A 36 -23.88 -0.89 4.86
C VAL A 36 -25.22 -1.45 5.32
N ASP A 37 -26.04 -1.86 4.36
CA ASP A 37 -27.37 -2.40 4.63
C ASP A 37 -27.33 -3.73 5.39
N ALA A 38 -28.33 -3.97 6.22
CA ALA A 38 -28.47 -5.22 6.97
C ALA A 38 -28.60 -6.46 6.07
N SER A 39 -29.15 -6.31 4.86
CA SER A 39 -29.19 -7.39 3.85
C SER A 39 -27.80 -7.75 3.39
N PHE A 40 -26.96 -6.74 3.07
CA PHE A 40 -25.57 -6.95 2.69
C PHE A 40 -24.79 -7.74 3.75
N ILE A 41 -24.93 -7.34 5.05
CA ILE A 41 -24.22 -8.02 6.15
C ILE A 41 -24.62 -9.50 6.24
N ARG A 42 -25.90 -9.81 6.08
CA ARG A 42 -26.40 -11.21 6.08
C ARG A 42 -25.91 -11.99 4.87
N ASP A 43 -25.97 -11.40 3.68
CA ASP A 43 -25.55 -12.04 2.42
C ASP A 43 -24.04 -12.25 2.36
N PHE A 44 -23.27 -11.33 2.97
CA PHE A 44 -21.82 -11.47 3.12
C PHE A 44 -21.45 -12.70 3.95
N ALA A 45 -22.30 -13.07 4.91
CA ALA A 45 -22.14 -14.25 5.79
C ALA A 45 -20.74 -14.32 6.44
N PRO A 46 -20.30 -13.31 7.20
CA PRO A 46 -18.98 -13.28 7.82
C PRO A 46 -18.86 -14.32 8.93
N LYS A 47 -17.65 -14.82 9.18
CA LYS A 47 -17.32 -15.61 10.37
C LYS A 47 -17.10 -14.75 11.62
N GLY A 48 -16.82 -13.48 11.42
CA GLY A 48 -16.67 -12.48 12.47
C GLY A 48 -16.70 -11.07 11.89
N VAL A 49 -16.94 -10.09 12.74
CA VAL A 49 -16.98 -8.66 12.37
C VAL A 49 -15.97 -7.88 13.20
N ILE A 50 -15.20 -7.02 12.54
CA ILE A 50 -14.31 -6.07 13.22
C ILE A 50 -14.84 -4.66 12.95
N LEU A 51 -15.02 -3.89 14.02
CA LEU A 51 -15.42 -2.49 13.99
C LEU A 51 -14.15 -1.64 14.15
N SER A 52 -13.81 -0.85 13.15
CA SER A 52 -12.58 -0.05 13.16
C SER A 52 -12.64 1.12 14.15
N GLY A 53 -11.51 1.78 14.34
CA GLY A 53 -11.46 3.11 14.93
C GLY A 53 -12.13 4.17 14.04
N GLY A 54 -12.23 5.39 14.54
CA GLY A 54 -12.79 6.53 13.79
C GLY A 54 -12.47 7.86 14.47
N PRO A 55 -12.57 8.98 13.73
CA PRO A 55 -12.27 10.31 14.25
C PRO A 55 -13.42 10.95 15.03
N SER A 56 -14.62 10.38 14.97
CA SER A 56 -15.84 10.92 15.60
C SER A 56 -15.91 10.59 17.08
N SER A 57 -16.74 11.33 17.83
CA SER A 57 -17.13 10.99 19.20
C SER A 57 -18.53 10.39 19.23
N VAL A 58 -18.71 9.29 19.92
CA VAL A 58 -20.05 8.66 20.07
C VAL A 58 -21.01 9.50 20.93
N THR A 59 -20.48 10.48 21.66
CA THR A 59 -21.26 11.39 22.50
C THR A 59 -21.88 12.55 21.73
N GLU A 60 -21.45 12.76 20.46
CA GLU A 60 -22.01 13.77 19.58
C GLU A 60 -23.26 13.26 18.86
N THR A 61 -24.09 14.18 18.37
CA THR A 61 -25.26 13.87 17.53
C THR A 61 -24.81 13.52 16.10
N ASP A 62 -25.55 12.65 15.44
CA ASP A 62 -25.33 12.24 14.03
C ASP A 62 -23.96 11.58 13.77
N THR A 63 -23.44 10.85 14.76
CA THR A 63 -22.18 10.10 14.61
C THR A 63 -22.40 8.68 14.07
N PRO A 64 -21.39 8.09 13.42
CA PRO A 64 -21.46 6.74 12.89
C PRO A 64 -21.89 5.72 13.94
N ARG A 65 -22.84 4.86 13.58
CA ARG A 65 -23.36 3.78 14.45
C ARG A 65 -23.14 2.43 13.81
N VAL A 66 -22.96 1.41 14.65
CA VAL A 66 -22.89 0.02 14.19
C VAL A 66 -24.29 -0.41 13.71
N PRO A 67 -24.44 -0.99 12.52
CA PRO A 67 -25.72 -1.57 12.09
C PRO A 67 -26.20 -2.61 13.10
N GLN A 68 -27.46 -2.51 13.54
CA GLN A 68 -28.02 -3.40 14.55
C GLN A 68 -27.91 -4.89 14.14
N ALA A 69 -27.97 -5.16 12.85
CA ALA A 69 -27.80 -6.50 12.29
C ALA A 69 -26.47 -7.18 12.70
N VAL A 70 -25.42 -6.41 12.96
CA VAL A 70 -24.11 -6.95 13.40
C VAL A 70 -24.24 -7.66 14.74
N PHE A 71 -24.98 -7.06 15.69
CA PHE A 71 -25.17 -7.64 17.03
C PHE A 71 -26.17 -8.81 17.06
N GLU A 72 -26.97 -8.94 15.99
CA GLU A 72 -27.99 -9.98 15.83
C GLU A 72 -27.50 -11.17 14.98
N LEU A 73 -26.36 -11.03 14.33
CA LEU A 73 -25.83 -12.03 13.39
C LEU A 73 -25.39 -13.34 14.06
N GLY A 74 -25.11 -13.30 15.37
CA GLY A 74 -24.66 -14.47 16.12
C GLY A 74 -23.20 -14.89 15.85
N VAL A 75 -22.37 -13.96 15.33
CA VAL A 75 -20.93 -14.17 15.10
C VAL A 75 -20.11 -13.30 16.06
N PRO A 76 -18.84 -13.65 16.31
CA PRO A 76 -17.95 -12.83 17.13
C PRO A 76 -17.78 -11.42 16.58
N VAL A 77 -17.68 -10.43 17.49
CA VAL A 77 -17.48 -9.01 17.15
C VAL A 77 -16.30 -8.45 17.94
N LEU A 78 -15.38 -7.76 17.26
CA LEU A 78 -14.27 -7.04 17.87
C LEU A 78 -14.38 -5.55 17.55
N GLY A 79 -14.59 -4.71 18.57
CA GLY A 79 -14.55 -3.25 18.46
C GLY A 79 -13.17 -2.70 18.81
N ILE A 80 -12.61 -1.84 17.96
CA ILE A 80 -11.31 -1.19 18.15
C ILE A 80 -11.53 0.31 18.31
N CYS A 81 -11.05 0.90 19.39
CA CYS A 81 -11.11 2.33 19.69
C CYS A 81 -12.56 2.87 19.56
N TYR A 82 -12.87 3.64 18.54
CA TYR A 82 -14.24 4.11 18.27
C TYR A 82 -15.26 2.94 18.17
N GLY A 83 -14.88 1.85 17.50
CA GLY A 83 -15.73 0.65 17.37
C GLY A 83 -16.09 0.02 18.72
N MET A 84 -15.16 0.02 19.70
CA MET A 84 -15.44 -0.38 21.08
C MET A 84 -16.45 0.58 21.74
N GLN A 85 -16.26 1.88 21.57
CA GLN A 85 -17.11 2.90 22.19
C GLN A 85 -18.53 2.85 21.61
N ALA A 86 -18.67 2.74 20.30
CA ALA A 86 -19.96 2.60 19.61
C ALA A 86 -20.70 1.34 20.05
N MET A 87 -20.00 0.21 20.15
CA MET A 87 -20.56 -1.03 20.67
C MET A 87 -21.00 -0.87 22.13
N ALA A 88 -20.17 -0.24 22.97
CA ALA A 88 -20.50 -0.03 24.39
C ALA A 88 -21.78 0.77 24.55
N GLU A 89 -21.89 1.91 23.88
CA GLU A 89 -23.07 2.78 23.98
C GLU A 89 -24.34 2.11 23.46
N GLN A 90 -24.27 1.47 22.29
CA GLN A 90 -25.44 0.84 21.67
C GLN A 90 -25.96 -0.39 22.43
N LEU A 91 -25.09 -1.04 23.22
CA LEU A 91 -25.47 -2.20 24.07
C LEU A 91 -25.83 -1.82 25.52
N GLY A 92 -25.92 -0.51 25.82
CA GLY A 92 -26.41 -0.02 27.11
C GLY A 92 -25.32 0.30 28.13
N GLY A 93 -24.07 0.47 27.70
CA GLY A 93 -22.99 1.07 28.47
C GLY A 93 -23.02 2.59 28.39
N LYS A 94 -21.97 3.22 28.93
CA LYS A 94 -21.82 4.69 28.92
C LYS A 94 -20.43 5.09 28.47
N VAL A 95 -20.38 6.02 27.52
CA VAL A 95 -19.16 6.66 27.01
C VAL A 95 -19.20 8.15 27.34
N ASP A 96 -18.09 8.72 27.70
CA ASP A 96 -17.98 10.15 27.96
C ASP A 96 -16.64 10.70 27.48
N ILE A 97 -16.59 12.02 27.29
CA ILE A 97 -15.37 12.73 26.91
C ILE A 97 -14.37 12.62 28.07
N GLY A 98 -13.22 12.04 27.78
CA GLY A 98 -12.14 11.93 28.75
C GLY A 98 -11.55 13.31 29.10
N HIS A 99 -11.40 13.61 30.39
CA HIS A 99 -10.66 14.81 30.82
C HIS A 99 -9.18 14.77 30.42
N LEU A 100 -8.63 13.56 30.24
CA LEU A 100 -7.28 13.30 29.75
C LEU A 100 -7.38 12.52 28.44
N ARG A 101 -6.74 13.03 27.41
CA ARG A 101 -6.57 12.35 26.13
C ARG A 101 -5.35 11.45 26.20
N GLU A 102 -5.43 10.26 25.62
CA GLU A 102 -4.32 9.32 25.55
C GLU A 102 -3.90 9.12 24.09
N PHE A 103 -2.71 9.60 23.75
CA PHE A 103 -2.11 9.44 22.43
C PHE A 103 -0.69 8.90 22.60
N GLY A 104 -0.40 7.80 21.91
CA GLY A 104 0.92 7.19 21.89
C GLY A 104 1.04 5.92 22.73
N TYR A 105 2.25 5.66 23.17
CA TYR A 105 2.59 4.47 23.95
C TYR A 105 1.91 4.46 25.33
N ALA A 106 1.34 3.30 25.68
CA ALA A 106 0.79 3.04 27.01
C ALA A 106 1.07 1.60 27.44
N GLU A 107 1.13 1.39 28.77
CA GLU A 107 1.19 0.07 29.37
C GLU A 107 -0.16 -0.27 29.99
N VAL A 108 -0.75 -1.37 29.55
CA VAL A 108 -2.08 -1.80 29.95
C VAL A 108 -1.96 -3.09 30.76
N ARG A 109 -2.62 -3.12 31.92
CA ARG A 109 -2.75 -4.35 32.71
C ARG A 109 -3.75 -5.28 32.06
N ALA A 110 -3.27 -6.38 31.49
CA ALA A 110 -4.09 -7.45 30.96
C ALA A 110 -4.64 -8.35 32.06
N ARG A 111 -5.90 -8.75 31.96
CA ARG A 111 -6.52 -9.74 32.84
C ARG A 111 -6.71 -11.03 32.03
N ASN A 112 -5.92 -12.04 32.33
CA ASN A 112 -5.83 -13.30 31.56
C ASN A 112 -7.01 -14.26 31.87
N HIS A 113 -8.22 -13.75 31.96
CA HIS A 113 -9.43 -14.55 32.19
C HIS A 113 -10.43 -14.51 31.00
N THR A 114 -10.00 -13.91 29.87
CA THR A 114 -10.81 -13.84 28.65
C THR A 114 -10.13 -14.56 27.51
N SER A 115 -10.93 -15.15 26.61
CA SER A 115 -10.43 -15.91 25.47
C SER A 115 -9.48 -15.10 24.58
N LEU A 116 -9.74 -13.80 24.42
CA LEU A 116 -8.92 -12.95 23.54
C LEU A 116 -7.51 -12.68 24.11
N LEU A 117 -7.36 -12.45 25.41
CA LEU A 117 -6.08 -12.06 26.03
C LEU A 117 -5.41 -13.17 26.84
N GLU A 118 -5.98 -14.37 26.92
CA GLU A 118 -5.41 -15.46 27.68
C GLU A 118 -3.96 -15.76 27.25
N GLY A 119 -3.03 -15.66 28.20
CA GLY A 119 -1.61 -15.92 27.96
C GLY A 119 -0.89 -14.88 27.08
N ILE A 120 -1.54 -13.77 26.68
CA ILE A 120 -0.90 -12.71 25.92
C ILE A 120 -0.44 -11.61 26.87
N SER A 121 0.87 -11.41 26.97
CA SER A 121 1.50 -10.30 27.71
C SER A 121 2.91 -10.05 27.19
N ASP A 122 3.39 -8.80 27.29
CA ASP A 122 4.77 -8.43 26.95
C ASP A 122 5.73 -8.70 28.11
N PHE A 123 5.26 -8.46 29.33
CA PHE A 123 6.00 -8.74 30.55
C PHE A 123 5.05 -8.93 31.73
N THR A 124 5.59 -9.40 32.86
CA THR A 124 4.83 -9.58 34.08
C THR A 124 5.45 -8.72 35.20
N THR A 125 4.60 -8.01 35.93
CA THR A 125 5.04 -7.23 37.08
C THR A 125 5.51 -8.13 38.23
N PRO A 126 6.26 -7.62 39.25
CA PRO A 126 6.63 -8.39 40.42
C PRO A 126 5.44 -9.01 41.19
N GLU A 127 4.26 -8.37 41.09
CA GLU A 127 3.01 -8.85 41.72
C GLU A 127 2.30 -9.91 40.84
N GLY A 128 2.89 -10.32 39.70
CA GLY A 128 2.35 -11.35 38.82
C GLY A 128 1.30 -10.87 37.84
N HIS A 129 1.21 -9.57 37.59
CA HIS A 129 0.27 -9.02 36.62
C HIS A 129 0.86 -8.97 35.18
N GLY A 130 0.14 -9.53 34.21
CA GLY A 130 0.49 -9.43 32.81
C GLY A 130 0.29 -8.00 32.30
N MET A 131 1.29 -7.47 31.59
CA MET A 131 1.29 -6.12 31.03
C MET A 131 1.46 -6.19 29.51
N LEU A 132 0.77 -5.30 28.81
CA LEU A 132 0.81 -5.14 27.36
C LEU A 132 1.32 -3.74 27.00
N LYS A 133 2.22 -3.67 26.05
CA LYS A 133 2.70 -2.45 25.42
C LYS A 133 1.83 -2.16 24.21
N VAL A 134 1.04 -1.08 24.26
CA VAL A 134 0.01 -0.78 23.29
C VAL A 134 0.10 0.66 22.79
N TRP A 135 -0.58 0.94 21.69
CA TRP A 135 -0.73 2.28 21.13
C TRP A 135 -2.14 2.79 21.33
N MET A 136 -2.28 3.86 22.10
CA MET A 136 -3.53 4.56 22.34
C MET A 136 -3.70 5.74 21.38
N SER A 137 -4.95 6.01 21.00
CA SER A 137 -5.29 7.18 20.18
C SER A 137 -6.76 7.55 20.41
N HIS A 138 -7.07 8.07 21.62
CA HIS A 138 -8.45 8.39 21.97
C HIS A 138 -8.60 9.60 22.88
N GLY A 139 -9.74 10.30 22.76
CA GLY A 139 -10.20 11.33 23.66
C GLY A 139 -11.35 10.86 24.55
N ASP A 140 -12.23 10.03 23.99
CA ASP A 140 -13.39 9.45 24.68
C ASP A 140 -13.03 8.10 25.28
N LYS A 141 -13.75 7.69 26.33
CA LYS A 141 -13.57 6.40 26.98
C LYS A 141 -14.88 5.84 27.51
N VAL A 142 -14.94 4.52 27.61
CA VAL A 142 -16.04 3.81 28.26
C VAL A 142 -15.94 4.02 29.76
N LEU A 143 -17.03 4.54 30.37
CA LEU A 143 -17.15 4.72 31.82
C LEU A 143 -17.92 3.59 32.50
N GLU A 144 -18.94 3.07 31.83
CA GLU A 144 -19.75 1.95 32.31
C GLU A 144 -19.86 0.89 31.21
N MET A 145 -19.49 -0.34 31.55
CA MET A 145 -19.61 -1.47 30.61
C MET A 145 -21.09 -1.81 30.35
N PRO A 146 -21.43 -2.26 29.15
CA PRO A 146 -22.76 -2.79 28.89
C PRO A 146 -23.06 -4.02 29.74
N PRO A 147 -24.37 -4.33 29.98
CA PRO A 147 -24.75 -5.55 30.67
C PRO A 147 -24.18 -6.81 29.99
N GLY A 148 -23.60 -7.69 30.82
CA GLY A 148 -22.98 -8.94 30.37
C GLY A 148 -21.48 -8.86 30.07
N PHE A 149 -20.92 -7.65 29.96
CA PHE A 149 -19.48 -7.46 29.75
C PHE A 149 -18.68 -7.54 31.05
N ALA A 150 -17.48 -8.05 30.95
CA ALA A 150 -16.46 -8.08 32.01
C ALA A 150 -15.22 -7.28 31.60
N LEU A 151 -14.51 -6.75 32.58
CA LEU A 151 -13.28 -6.00 32.38
C LEU A 151 -12.14 -6.92 31.90
N MET A 152 -11.56 -6.61 30.74
CA MET A 152 -10.41 -7.32 30.17
C MET A 152 -9.06 -6.67 30.48
N ALA A 153 -9.01 -5.35 30.44
CA ALA A 153 -7.77 -4.60 30.66
C ALA A 153 -8.03 -3.19 31.17
N SER A 154 -7.05 -2.61 31.87
CA SER A 154 -7.16 -1.29 32.48
C SER A 154 -5.82 -0.57 32.53
N THR A 155 -5.89 0.78 32.50
CA THR A 155 -4.80 1.70 32.91
C THR A 155 -5.31 2.59 34.04
N GLU A 156 -4.44 3.42 34.62
CA GLU A 156 -4.88 4.42 35.61
C GLU A 156 -5.81 5.48 34.99
N SER A 157 -5.53 5.89 33.78
CA SER A 157 -6.28 6.92 33.05
C SER A 157 -7.49 6.37 32.27
N CYS A 158 -7.47 5.08 31.90
CA CYS A 158 -8.55 4.37 31.24
C CYS A 158 -8.92 3.09 32.00
N PRO A 159 -9.81 3.18 33.02
CA PRO A 159 -10.19 2.03 33.84
C PRO A 159 -10.84 0.87 33.07
N ILE A 160 -11.49 1.17 31.94
CA ILE A 160 -12.05 0.20 31.01
C ILE A 160 -11.31 0.34 29.68
N ALA A 161 -10.06 -0.12 29.63
CA ALA A 161 -9.25 -0.12 28.43
C ALA A 161 -9.59 -1.28 27.49
N ALA A 162 -10.19 -2.35 28.02
CA ALA A 162 -10.78 -3.42 27.21
C ALA A 162 -11.88 -4.15 27.99
N MET A 163 -12.86 -4.67 27.24
CA MET A 163 -14.03 -5.36 27.80
C MET A 163 -14.44 -6.55 26.92
N ALA A 164 -15.08 -7.55 27.52
CA ALA A 164 -15.58 -8.73 26.80
C ALA A 164 -16.92 -9.24 27.32
N ASP A 165 -17.77 -9.68 26.41
CA ASP A 165 -18.89 -10.59 26.68
C ASP A 165 -18.57 -11.95 26.04
N GLU A 166 -18.07 -12.87 26.87
CA GLU A 166 -17.67 -14.21 26.44
C GLU A 166 -18.84 -15.07 25.94
N LYS A 167 -20.06 -14.76 26.32
CA LYS A 167 -21.24 -15.53 25.90
C LYS A 167 -21.63 -15.21 24.45
N ARG A 168 -21.49 -13.94 24.06
CA ARG A 168 -21.77 -13.48 22.70
C ARG A 168 -20.52 -13.43 21.84
N HIS A 169 -19.33 -13.63 22.43
CA HIS A 169 -18.03 -13.42 21.82
C HIS A 169 -17.84 -11.98 21.30
N PHE A 170 -18.23 -11.01 22.12
CA PHE A 170 -18.05 -9.59 21.83
C PHE A 170 -16.89 -9.04 22.64
N TYR A 171 -15.93 -8.41 21.94
CA TYR A 171 -14.70 -7.89 22.52
C TYR A 171 -14.52 -6.43 22.15
N GLY A 172 -14.04 -5.60 23.05
CA GLY A 172 -13.69 -4.21 22.82
C GLY A 172 -12.29 -3.90 23.31
N LEU A 173 -11.49 -3.25 22.46
CA LEU A 173 -10.15 -2.77 22.77
C LEU A 173 -10.09 -1.25 22.54
N GLN A 174 -9.65 -0.48 23.54
CA GLN A 174 -9.47 0.96 23.39
C GLN A 174 -8.22 1.31 22.58
N TRP A 175 -7.21 0.44 22.58
CA TRP A 175 -5.99 0.59 21.81
C TRP A 175 -6.11 0.01 20.39
N HIS A 176 -5.11 0.29 19.56
CA HIS A 176 -5.00 -0.17 18.19
C HIS A 176 -4.11 -1.43 18.08
N PRO A 177 -4.68 -2.65 17.98
CA PRO A 177 -3.89 -3.87 17.81
C PRO A 177 -3.27 -4.01 16.42
N GLU A 178 -3.79 -3.30 15.42
CA GLU A 178 -3.34 -3.36 14.03
C GLU A 178 -2.02 -2.66 13.76
N VAL A 179 -1.63 -1.69 14.61
CA VAL A 179 -0.39 -0.92 14.42
C VAL A 179 0.82 -1.63 15.01
N THR A 180 1.99 -1.39 14.44
CA THR A 180 3.25 -2.05 14.84
C THR A 180 3.71 -1.70 16.25
N HIS A 181 3.26 -0.58 16.79
CA HIS A 181 3.58 -0.14 18.17
C HIS A 181 2.84 -0.94 19.25
N THR A 182 1.77 -1.67 18.90
CA THR A 182 1.16 -2.65 19.79
C THR A 182 1.85 -3.98 19.59
N VAL A 183 2.78 -4.33 20.52
CA VAL A 183 3.72 -5.44 20.36
C VAL A 183 3.00 -6.78 20.14
N GLN A 184 1.96 -7.08 20.93
CA GLN A 184 1.18 -8.31 20.82
C GLN A 184 -0.07 -8.17 19.90
N GLY A 185 -0.19 -7.09 19.16
CA GLY A 185 -1.38 -6.81 18.35
C GLY A 185 -1.68 -7.88 17.31
N ARG A 186 -0.64 -8.41 16.67
CA ARG A 186 -0.77 -9.54 15.75
C ARG A 186 -1.36 -10.77 16.42
N ALA A 187 -0.84 -11.16 17.57
CA ALA A 187 -1.32 -12.34 18.32
C ALA A 187 -2.79 -12.19 18.73
N MET A 188 -3.23 -10.98 19.10
CA MET A 188 -4.63 -10.69 19.44
C MET A 188 -5.54 -10.87 18.22
N LEU A 189 -5.17 -10.31 17.07
CA LEU A 189 -5.96 -10.41 15.85
C LEU A 189 -5.97 -11.83 15.27
N GLU A 190 -4.85 -12.53 15.26
CA GLU A 190 -4.79 -13.95 14.87
C GLU A 190 -5.68 -14.81 15.76
N ARG A 191 -5.66 -14.61 17.08
CA ARG A 191 -6.53 -15.33 18.01
C ARG A 191 -8.00 -15.04 17.76
N PHE A 192 -8.34 -13.79 17.55
CA PHE A 192 -9.72 -13.42 17.23
C PHE A 192 -10.23 -14.13 15.98
N VAL A 193 -9.48 -14.07 14.88
CA VAL A 193 -9.96 -14.62 13.60
C VAL A 193 -9.88 -16.14 13.53
N LEU A 194 -8.81 -16.76 14.06
CA LEU A 194 -8.60 -18.20 13.94
C LEU A 194 -9.28 -19.01 15.03
N GLN A 195 -9.19 -18.56 16.28
CA GLN A 195 -9.68 -19.31 17.43
C GLN A 195 -11.10 -18.93 17.83
N ILE A 196 -11.39 -17.62 17.94
CA ILE A 196 -12.70 -17.13 18.40
C ILE A 196 -13.71 -17.19 17.26
N CYS A 197 -13.37 -16.68 16.07
CA CYS A 197 -14.23 -16.77 14.89
C CYS A 197 -14.22 -18.16 14.25
N GLY A 198 -13.20 -18.98 14.52
CA GLY A 198 -13.04 -20.30 13.92
C GLY A 198 -12.89 -20.25 12.40
N ALA A 199 -12.34 -19.16 11.87
CA ALA A 199 -12.14 -19.02 10.43
C ALA A 199 -10.97 -19.91 9.96
N ARG A 200 -11.12 -20.49 8.77
CA ARG A 200 -10.06 -21.31 8.15
C ARG A 200 -8.98 -20.42 7.58
N ALA A 201 -7.72 -20.78 7.83
CA ALA A 201 -6.55 -20.15 7.25
C ALA A 201 -6.29 -20.70 5.83
N ASP A 202 -7.20 -20.44 4.89
CA ASP A 202 -7.16 -20.97 3.54
C ASP A 202 -6.94 -19.90 2.45
N TRP A 203 -6.75 -18.64 2.85
CA TRP A 203 -6.41 -17.54 1.96
C TRP A 203 -4.91 -17.55 1.66
N GLU A 204 -4.52 -18.34 0.66
CA GLU A 204 -3.13 -18.48 0.19
C GLU A 204 -3.01 -18.17 -1.29
N MET A 205 -1.93 -17.50 -1.71
CA MET A 205 -1.74 -17.07 -3.09
C MET A 205 -1.65 -18.25 -4.08
N GLY A 206 -1.27 -19.44 -3.64
CA GLY A 206 -1.32 -20.64 -4.48
C GLY A 206 -2.74 -21.01 -4.89
N ASN A 207 -3.65 -21.08 -3.92
CA ASN A 207 -5.07 -21.37 -4.15
C ASN A 207 -5.75 -20.24 -4.94
N TYR A 208 -5.38 -18.99 -4.63
CA TYR A 208 -5.89 -17.81 -5.35
C TYR A 208 -5.60 -17.87 -6.85
N ILE A 209 -4.41 -18.32 -7.27
CA ILE A 209 -4.07 -18.45 -8.71
C ILE A 209 -5.09 -19.32 -9.44
N ASP A 210 -5.40 -20.48 -8.91
CA ASP A 210 -6.29 -21.42 -9.57
C ASP A 210 -7.72 -20.91 -9.63
N GLU A 211 -8.21 -20.28 -8.55
CA GLU A 211 -9.53 -19.63 -8.51
C GLU A 211 -9.61 -18.44 -9.47
N ALA A 212 -8.61 -17.56 -9.46
CA ALA A 212 -8.56 -16.40 -10.34
C ALA A 212 -8.49 -16.81 -11.82
N VAL A 213 -7.68 -17.81 -12.16
CA VAL A 213 -7.59 -18.36 -13.52
C VAL A 213 -8.93 -18.90 -13.98
N ALA A 214 -9.64 -19.65 -13.14
CA ALA A 214 -10.97 -20.18 -13.47
C ALA A 214 -11.99 -19.04 -13.69
N LYS A 215 -12.03 -18.08 -12.79
CA LYS A 215 -12.91 -16.90 -12.88
C LYS A 215 -12.64 -16.04 -14.13
N ILE A 216 -11.36 -15.79 -14.44
CA ILE A 216 -10.97 -15.04 -15.64
C ILE A 216 -11.40 -15.77 -16.91
N ARG A 217 -11.19 -17.09 -16.99
CA ARG A 217 -11.62 -17.90 -18.15
C ARG A 217 -13.12 -17.90 -18.36
N GLU A 218 -13.90 -18.01 -17.28
CA GLU A 218 -15.35 -17.95 -17.33
C GLU A 218 -15.82 -16.56 -17.79
N GLN A 219 -15.22 -15.50 -17.27
CA GLN A 219 -15.63 -14.12 -17.55
C GLN A 219 -15.27 -13.69 -18.96
N VAL A 220 -14.06 -14.02 -19.44
CA VAL A 220 -13.52 -13.61 -20.74
C VAL A 220 -14.02 -14.52 -21.88
N GLY A 221 -14.21 -15.80 -21.63
CA GLY A 221 -14.57 -16.79 -22.65
C GLY A 221 -13.55 -16.83 -23.78
N GLN A 222 -14.01 -16.57 -25.01
CA GLN A 222 -13.16 -16.56 -26.21
C GLN A 222 -12.80 -15.12 -26.67
N GLU A 223 -13.16 -14.10 -25.88
CA GLU A 223 -12.92 -12.71 -26.26
C GLU A 223 -11.44 -12.33 -26.00
N HIS A 224 -10.95 -11.27 -26.69
CA HIS A 224 -9.61 -10.76 -26.54
C HIS A 224 -9.51 -9.67 -25.46
N VAL A 225 -8.38 -9.66 -24.74
CA VAL A 225 -8.07 -8.74 -23.64
C VAL A 225 -6.87 -7.88 -24.01
N ILE A 226 -6.95 -6.58 -23.73
CA ILE A 226 -5.83 -5.64 -23.82
C ILE A 226 -5.42 -5.24 -22.41
N LEU A 227 -4.13 -5.15 -22.17
CA LEU A 227 -3.55 -4.64 -20.91
C LEU A 227 -2.48 -3.58 -21.21
N GLY A 228 -2.57 -2.43 -20.53
CA GLY A 228 -1.48 -1.47 -20.47
C GLY A 228 -0.37 -1.97 -19.52
N LEU A 229 0.77 -2.32 -20.09
CA LEU A 229 1.94 -2.78 -19.32
C LEU A 229 2.82 -1.56 -19.01
N SER A 230 2.74 -1.05 -17.79
CA SER A 230 3.54 0.12 -17.35
C SER A 230 4.95 -0.23 -16.89
N GLY A 231 5.31 -1.52 -16.89
CA GLY A 231 6.51 -2.00 -16.23
C GLY A 231 6.41 -1.98 -14.68
N GLY A 232 5.34 -1.46 -14.09
CA GLY A 232 5.05 -1.53 -12.64
C GLY A 232 4.75 -2.94 -12.16
N VAL A 233 4.91 -3.19 -10.86
CA VAL A 233 4.68 -4.54 -10.26
C VAL A 233 3.27 -5.02 -10.55
N ASP A 234 2.25 -4.17 -10.35
CA ASP A 234 0.85 -4.57 -10.46
C ASP A 234 0.45 -4.93 -11.90
N SER A 235 0.82 -4.10 -12.88
CA SER A 235 0.58 -4.41 -14.29
C SER A 235 1.35 -5.66 -14.75
N SER A 236 2.55 -5.87 -14.20
CA SER A 236 3.38 -7.04 -14.48
C SER A 236 2.75 -8.33 -13.95
N VAL A 237 2.26 -8.31 -12.71
CA VAL A 237 1.59 -9.47 -12.11
C VAL A 237 0.23 -9.73 -12.78
N ALA A 238 -0.52 -8.67 -13.12
CA ALA A 238 -1.76 -8.81 -13.91
C ALA A 238 -1.49 -9.47 -15.27
N ALA A 239 -0.43 -9.05 -15.98
CA ALA A 239 -0.04 -9.65 -17.26
C ALA A 239 0.28 -11.14 -17.12
N ALA A 240 1.08 -11.51 -16.13
CA ALA A 240 1.46 -12.91 -15.89
C ALA A 240 0.25 -13.78 -15.52
N LEU A 241 -0.66 -13.29 -14.66
CA LEU A 241 -1.88 -13.99 -14.27
C LEU A 241 -2.85 -14.16 -15.46
N LEU A 242 -3.06 -13.10 -16.22
CA LEU A 242 -3.92 -13.14 -17.41
C LEU A 242 -3.35 -14.07 -18.48
N HIS A 243 -2.04 -14.01 -18.74
CA HIS A 243 -1.41 -14.92 -19.71
C HIS A 243 -1.56 -16.38 -19.28
N ARG A 244 -1.38 -16.70 -17.99
CA ARG A 244 -1.66 -18.04 -17.47
C ARG A 244 -3.11 -18.48 -17.64
N ALA A 245 -4.06 -17.53 -17.54
CA ALA A 245 -5.49 -17.82 -17.68
C ALA A 245 -5.92 -18.01 -19.13
N ILE A 246 -5.56 -17.10 -20.02
CA ILE A 246 -6.13 -16.96 -21.37
C ILE A 246 -5.09 -16.98 -22.51
N GLY A 247 -3.80 -17.11 -22.21
CA GLY A 247 -2.74 -17.27 -23.20
C GLY A 247 -2.76 -16.19 -24.30
N ASP A 248 -2.86 -16.60 -25.55
CA ASP A 248 -2.79 -15.74 -26.74
C ASP A 248 -3.96 -14.76 -26.90
N GLN A 249 -5.03 -14.88 -26.11
CA GLN A 249 -6.13 -13.89 -26.06
C GLN A 249 -5.69 -12.58 -25.39
N LEU A 250 -4.54 -12.57 -24.68
CA LEU A 250 -3.96 -11.38 -24.08
C LEU A 250 -3.01 -10.66 -25.04
N THR A 251 -3.21 -9.35 -25.22
CA THR A 251 -2.23 -8.46 -25.85
C THR A 251 -1.87 -7.35 -24.88
N CYS A 252 -0.59 -7.22 -24.54
CA CYS A 252 -0.09 -6.14 -23.73
C CYS A 252 0.42 -4.99 -24.61
N VAL A 253 0.17 -3.75 -24.20
CA VAL A 253 0.75 -2.56 -24.84
C VAL A 253 1.70 -1.91 -23.85
N PHE A 254 2.98 -1.87 -24.18
CA PHE A 254 4.02 -1.23 -23.40
C PHE A 254 4.44 0.08 -24.05
N VAL A 255 4.21 1.20 -23.35
CA VAL A 255 4.54 2.54 -23.85
C VAL A 255 5.85 3.01 -23.21
N ASP A 256 6.89 3.18 -24.02
CA ASP A 256 8.12 3.86 -23.62
C ASP A 256 7.97 5.37 -23.83
N HIS A 257 7.81 6.10 -22.75
CA HIS A 257 7.68 7.56 -22.75
C HIS A 257 9.03 8.29 -22.67
N GLY A 258 10.16 7.58 -22.78
CA GLY A 258 11.50 8.16 -22.73
C GLY A 258 11.97 8.58 -21.33
N LEU A 259 11.18 8.35 -20.29
CA LEU A 259 11.47 8.70 -18.88
C LEU A 259 11.56 7.45 -17.98
N LEU A 260 11.80 6.29 -18.58
CA LEU A 260 12.05 5.02 -17.90
C LEU A 260 13.46 4.98 -17.30
N ARG A 261 13.69 4.04 -16.39
CA ARG A 261 15.03 3.72 -15.87
C ARG A 261 15.92 3.15 -16.97
N LEU A 262 17.22 3.08 -16.68
CA LEU A 262 18.20 2.50 -17.59
C LEU A 262 17.84 1.05 -17.93
N ASN A 263 17.74 0.74 -19.23
CA ASN A 263 17.42 -0.58 -19.79
C ASN A 263 16.08 -1.18 -19.29
N GLU A 264 15.16 -0.34 -18.80
CA GLU A 264 13.87 -0.84 -18.30
C GLU A 264 12.99 -1.39 -19.43
N ALA A 265 12.95 -0.73 -20.59
CA ALA A 265 12.19 -1.21 -21.74
C ALA A 265 12.69 -2.58 -22.21
N GLU A 266 14.00 -2.75 -22.35
CA GLU A 266 14.63 -4.02 -22.73
C GLU A 266 14.33 -5.12 -21.70
N GLN A 267 14.39 -4.81 -20.40
CA GLN A 267 14.09 -5.76 -19.34
C GLN A 267 12.63 -6.20 -19.35
N VAL A 268 11.70 -5.29 -19.59
CA VAL A 268 10.27 -5.61 -19.73
C VAL A 268 10.03 -6.52 -20.93
N MET A 269 10.59 -6.17 -22.09
CA MET A 269 10.44 -6.98 -23.28
C MET A 269 11.05 -8.37 -23.11
N ALA A 270 12.27 -8.47 -22.57
CA ALA A 270 12.91 -9.76 -22.32
C ALA A 270 12.10 -10.63 -21.34
N THR A 271 11.50 -10.04 -20.30
CA THR A 271 10.70 -10.80 -19.34
C THR A 271 9.38 -11.27 -19.93
N PHE A 272 8.63 -10.39 -20.57
CA PHE A 272 7.26 -10.71 -21.01
C PHE A 272 7.21 -11.35 -22.38
N ALA A 273 7.90 -10.80 -23.37
CA ALA A 273 7.86 -11.35 -24.73
C ALA A 273 8.74 -12.59 -24.86
N ASP A 274 10.00 -12.54 -24.41
CA ASP A 274 10.96 -13.60 -24.69
C ASP A 274 10.85 -14.76 -23.69
N HIS A 275 10.67 -14.46 -22.38
CA HIS A 275 10.65 -15.50 -21.33
C HIS A 275 9.25 -16.04 -21.07
N LEU A 276 8.23 -15.18 -20.93
CA LEU A 276 6.86 -15.62 -20.64
C LEU A 276 6.02 -15.88 -21.91
N GLY A 277 6.48 -15.46 -23.08
CA GLY A 277 5.75 -15.63 -24.35
C GLY A 277 4.48 -14.78 -24.47
N VAL A 278 4.39 -13.69 -23.71
CA VAL A 278 3.25 -12.77 -23.78
C VAL A 278 3.36 -11.91 -25.03
N LYS A 279 2.26 -11.75 -25.77
CA LYS A 279 2.21 -10.81 -26.90
C LYS A 279 2.28 -9.36 -26.40
N VAL A 280 3.43 -8.69 -26.62
CA VAL A 280 3.66 -7.31 -26.23
C VAL A 280 3.87 -6.43 -27.44
N ILE A 281 3.09 -5.36 -27.55
CA ILE A 281 3.28 -4.27 -28.51
C ILE A 281 4.10 -3.19 -27.79
N HIS A 282 5.36 -3.03 -28.20
CA HIS A 282 6.23 -1.97 -27.69
C HIS A 282 6.06 -0.71 -28.54
N VAL A 283 5.73 0.40 -27.90
CA VAL A 283 5.52 1.70 -28.55
C VAL A 283 6.55 2.69 -27.99
N ASP A 284 7.54 3.06 -28.80
CA ASP A 284 8.44 4.16 -28.48
C ASP A 284 7.72 5.50 -28.80
N ALA A 285 7.26 6.16 -27.75
CA ALA A 285 6.61 7.47 -27.80
C ALA A 285 7.49 8.58 -27.22
N SER A 286 8.78 8.31 -26.95
CA SER A 286 9.69 9.20 -26.23
C SER A 286 9.74 10.63 -26.80
N GLU A 287 9.77 10.78 -28.12
CA GLU A 287 9.80 12.09 -28.78
C GLU A 287 8.50 12.90 -28.55
N VAL A 288 7.37 12.23 -28.49
CA VAL A 288 6.07 12.90 -28.30
C VAL A 288 5.98 13.43 -26.87
N PHE A 289 6.34 12.61 -25.88
CA PHE A 289 6.35 13.02 -24.47
C PHE A 289 7.31 14.16 -24.21
N LEU A 290 8.55 14.06 -24.67
CA LEU A 290 9.56 15.11 -24.48
C LEU A 290 9.15 16.43 -25.13
N ARG A 291 8.55 16.39 -26.32
CA ARG A 291 8.04 17.59 -27.00
C ARG A 291 6.90 18.27 -26.22
N LYS A 292 5.96 17.48 -25.63
CA LYS A 292 4.85 18.03 -24.83
C LYS A 292 5.33 18.57 -23.47
N LEU A 293 6.44 18.08 -22.96
CA LEU A 293 7.05 18.54 -21.71
C LEU A 293 8.00 19.72 -21.88
N ALA A 294 8.32 20.13 -23.12
CA ALA A 294 9.22 21.26 -23.38
C ALA A 294 8.69 22.54 -22.72
N GLY A 295 9.53 23.21 -21.91
CA GLY A 295 9.20 24.42 -21.18
C GLY A 295 8.30 24.22 -19.96
N VAL A 296 7.86 23.00 -19.64
CA VAL A 296 7.02 22.70 -18.48
C VAL A 296 7.88 22.47 -17.24
N THR A 297 7.67 23.31 -16.22
CA THR A 297 8.45 23.25 -14.96
C THR A 297 7.59 22.93 -13.73
N ASP A 298 6.29 23.09 -13.80
CA ASP A 298 5.37 22.80 -12.71
C ASP A 298 5.16 21.28 -12.57
N PRO A 299 5.37 20.70 -11.38
CA PRO A 299 5.28 19.25 -11.15
C PRO A 299 3.91 18.66 -11.47
N GLU A 300 2.84 19.37 -11.13
CA GLU A 300 1.48 18.88 -11.38
C GLU A 300 1.12 18.94 -12.87
N ALA A 301 1.59 19.97 -13.58
CA ALA A 301 1.45 20.07 -15.02
C ALA A 301 2.21 18.93 -15.73
N LYS A 302 3.43 18.60 -15.30
CA LYS A 302 4.19 17.44 -15.82
C LYS A 302 3.39 16.14 -15.67
N ARG A 303 2.87 15.88 -14.48
CA ARG A 303 2.07 14.68 -14.17
C ARG A 303 0.83 14.57 -15.06
N LYS A 304 0.10 15.66 -15.23
CA LYS A 304 -1.10 15.73 -16.08
C LYS A 304 -0.78 15.48 -17.55
N ILE A 305 0.28 16.09 -18.06
CA ILE A 305 0.71 15.92 -19.45
C ILE A 305 1.13 14.47 -19.71
N ILE A 306 1.97 13.90 -18.82
CA ILE A 306 2.44 12.53 -18.97
C ILE A 306 1.27 11.54 -18.88
N GLY A 307 0.36 11.72 -17.93
CA GLY A 307 -0.82 10.87 -17.78
C GLY A 307 -1.76 10.95 -18.97
N ALA A 308 -2.07 12.14 -19.47
CA ALA A 308 -2.94 12.34 -20.63
C ALA A 308 -2.33 11.73 -21.91
N GLU A 309 -1.03 11.97 -22.13
CA GLU A 309 -0.34 11.42 -23.31
C GLU A 309 -0.26 9.91 -23.29
N PHE A 310 0.00 9.33 -22.10
CA PHE A 310 0.00 7.87 -21.95
C PHE A 310 -1.35 7.26 -22.37
N VAL A 311 -2.46 7.88 -21.96
CA VAL A 311 -3.81 7.44 -22.33
C VAL A 311 -4.02 7.57 -23.84
N GLU A 312 -3.60 8.69 -24.45
CA GLU A 312 -3.74 8.95 -25.91
C GLU A 312 -2.98 7.92 -26.75
N VAL A 313 -1.71 7.66 -26.39
CA VAL A 313 -0.88 6.64 -27.08
C VAL A 313 -1.49 5.25 -26.89
N PHE A 314 -1.88 4.90 -25.67
CA PHE A 314 -2.51 3.60 -25.38
C PHE A 314 -3.80 3.41 -26.19
N GLN A 315 -4.68 4.41 -26.24
CA GLN A 315 -5.92 4.37 -27.01
C GLN A 315 -5.69 4.19 -28.51
N THR A 316 -4.68 4.87 -29.04
CA THR A 316 -4.31 4.77 -30.45
C THR A 316 -3.89 3.34 -30.79
N GLU A 317 -3.12 2.69 -29.94
CA GLU A 317 -2.71 1.30 -30.13
C GLU A 317 -3.87 0.31 -29.88
N ALA A 318 -4.64 0.53 -28.83
CA ALA A 318 -5.83 -0.28 -28.53
C ALA A 318 -6.86 -0.23 -29.65
N GLY A 319 -7.06 0.93 -30.27
CA GLY A 319 -7.98 1.12 -31.41
C GLY A 319 -7.61 0.30 -32.65
N LYS A 320 -6.34 -0.12 -32.80
CA LYS A 320 -5.90 -1.02 -33.88
C LYS A 320 -6.30 -2.49 -33.63
N LEU A 321 -6.65 -2.83 -32.40
CA LEU A 321 -7.02 -4.17 -31.95
C LEU A 321 -8.55 -4.31 -31.93
N THR A 322 -9.16 -4.37 -33.11
CA THR A 322 -10.62 -4.30 -33.30
C THR A 322 -11.39 -5.50 -32.71
N ASP A 323 -10.71 -6.59 -32.44
CA ASP A 323 -11.25 -7.83 -31.86
C ASP A 323 -11.24 -7.83 -30.31
N ALA A 324 -10.56 -6.86 -29.68
CA ALA A 324 -10.53 -6.75 -28.24
C ALA A 324 -11.88 -6.30 -27.66
N LYS A 325 -12.31 -6.95 -26.58
CA LYS A 325 -13.56 -6.65 -25.87
C LYS A 325 -13.33 -6.27 -24.41
N TRP A 326 -12.15 -6.58 -23.86
CA TRP A 326 -11.80 -6.35 -22.48
C TRP A 326 -10.56 -5.48 -22.35
N LEU A 327 -10.62 -4.56 -21.39
CA LEU A 327 -9.48 -3.81 -20.91
C LEU A 327 -9.12 -4.31 -19.51
N ALA A 328 -7.93 -4.85 -19.37
CA ALA A 328 -7.42 -5.25 -18.06
C ALA A 328 -6.67 -4.11 -17.38
N GLN A 329 -6.82 -4.01 -16.07
CA GLN A 329 -6.12 -3.05 -15.22
C GLN A 329 -5.51 -3.76 -14.01
N GLY A 330 -4.33 -3.30 -13.58
CA GLY A 330 -3.65 -3.77 -12.38
C GLY A 330 -4.14 -3.08 -11.10
N THR A 331 -5.43 -2.77 -11.01
CA THR A 331 -6.05 -2.22 -9.80
C THR A 331 -5.90 -3.19 -8.64
N ILE A 332 -5.46 -2.71 -7.49
CA ILE A 332 -5.30 -3.48 -6.26
C ILE A 332 -6.27 -3.02 -5.18
N TYR A 333 -6.42 -3.78 -4.10
CA TYR A 333 -7.43 -3.52 -3.07
C TYR A 333 -7.30 -2.13 -2.41
N PRO A 334 -6.11 -1.60 -2.08
CA PRO A 334 -5.95 -0.23 -1.61
C PRO A 334 -6.54 0.83 -2.57
N ASP A 335 -6.39 0.66 -3.89
CA ASP A 335 -6.94 1.60 -4.88
C ASP A 335 -8.47 1.62 -4.84
N VAL A 336 -9.08 0.45 -4.62
CA VAL A 336 -10.55 0.31 -4.48
C VAL A 336 -11.05 1.06 -3.25
N ILE A 337 -10.38 0.90 -2.10
CA ILE A 337 -10.75 1.55 -0.85
C ILE A 337 -10.63 3.07 -0.98
N GLU A 338 -9.51 3.57 -1.54
CA GLU A 338 -9.30 5.00 -1.77
C GLU A 338 -10.35 5.62 -2.70
N SER A 339 -10.81 4.85 -3.69
CA SER A 339 -11.83 5.30 -4.64
C SER A 339 -13.23 5.36 -4.01
N ALA A 340 -13.57 4.42 -3.14
CA ALA A 340 -14.83 4.39 -2.41
C ALA A 340 -14.97 5.57 -1.44
N GLY A 341 -13.85 6.05 -0.87
CA GLY A 341 -13.79 7.22 0.02
C GLY A 341 -14.08 8.57 -0.66
N LYS A 342 -13.94 8.68 -1.97
CA LYS A 342 -14.14 9.94 -2.74
C LYS A 342 -15.59 10.42 -2.82
N GLY A 343 -16.56 9.61 -2.44
CA GLY A 343 -17.98 9.96 -2.42
C GLY A 343 -18.44 10.80 -1.21
N LYS A 344 -17.62 10.97 -0.18
CA LYS A 344 -17.98 11.72 1.04
C LYS A 344 -17.36 13.12 1.05
N LYS A 345 -18.21 14.15 1.20
CA LYS A 345 -17.81 15.56 1.33
C LYS A 345 -16.81 15.75 2.49
N GLY A 346 -15.58 16.15 2.20
CA GLY A 346 -14.64 16.63 3.22
C GLY A 346 -13.21 16.05 3.18
N ALA A 347 -12.91 15.01 2.40
CA ALA A 347 -11.54 14.50 2.30
C ALA A 347 -10.77 15.22 1.19
N GLN A 348 -9.74 15.98 1.54
CA GLN A 348 -8.77 16.48 0.56
C GLN A 348 -7.97 15.31 -0.02
N THR A 349 -8.08 15.12 -1.32
CA THR A 349 -7.40 14.05 -2.05
C THR A 349 -5.91 14.35 -2.18
N ILE A 350 -5.05 13.58 -1.51
CA ILE A 350 -3.59 13.72 -1.58
C ILE A 350 -2.96 12.96 -2.76
N LYS A 351 -3.69 12.05 -3.41
CA LYS A 351 -3.17 11.25 -4.54
C LYS A 351 -4.11 11.26 -5.74
N SER A 352 -3.68 11.90 -6.82
CA SER A 352 -4.33 11.92 -8.14
C SER A 352 -3.79 10.84 -9.10
N HIS A 353 -3.09 9.79 -8.63
CA HIS A 353 -2.18 9.00 -9.45
C HIS A 353 -2.63 7.60 -9.85
N HIS A 354 -3.75 7.10 -9.31
CA HIS A 354 -4.31 5.84 -9.75
C HIS A 354 -5.61 6.08 -10.51
N ASN A 355 -5.55 5.84 -11.81
CA ASN A 355 -6.62 6.09 -12.77
C ASN A 355 -7.73 5.03 -12.65
N VAL A 356 -8.37 4.95 -11.48
CA VAL A 356 -9.60 4.17 -11.32
C VAL A 356 -10.73 4.98 -11.97
N GLY A 357 -11.09 4.67 -13.21
CA GLY A 357 -12.15 5.32 -13.97
C GLY A 357 -11.74 6.38 -15.01
N GLY A 358 -10.46 6.47 -15.36
CA GLY A 358 -9.96 7.52 -16.25
C GLY A 358 -9.76 7.13 -17.73
N LEU A 359 -10.16 5.93 -18.15
CA LEU A 359 -10.16 5.58 -19.57
C LEU A 359 -11.48 6.05 -20.20
N PRO A 360 -11.42 6.73 -21.37
CA PRO A 360 -12.61 7.25 -21.99
C PRO A 360 -13.60 6.14 -22.36
N GLU A 361 -14.89 6.42 -22.18
CA GLU A 361 -16.01 5.59 -22.63
C GLU A 361 -15.96 5.27 -24.14
N THR A 362 -15.10 5.96 -24.88
CA THR A 362 -14.93 5.83 -26.33
C THR A 362 -14.42 4.47 -26.79
N LEU A 363 -13.75 3.67 -25.93
CA LEU A 363 -13.23 2.36 -26.34
C LEU A 363 -14.25 1.23 -26.27
N ASN A 364 -15.40 1.42 -25.61
CA ASN A 364 -16.46 0.42 -25.45
C ASN A 364 -15.97 -0.96 -24.94
N LEU A 365 -14.89 -0.98 -24.13
CA LEU A 365 -14.30 -2.19 -23.57
C LEU A 365 -14.86 -2.47 -22.19
N LYS A 366 -15.09 -3.74 -21.91
CA LYS A 366 -15.44 -4.21 -20.56
C LYS A 366 -14.18 -4.16 -19.67
N LEU A 367 -14.34 -3.78 -18.40
CA LEU A 367 -13.23 -3.72 -17.44
C LEU A 367 -12.95 -5.09 -16.82
N LEU A 368 -11.66 -5.47 -16.74
CA LEU A 368 -11.18 -6.68 -16.08
C LEU A 368 -10.08 -6.31 -15.08
N GLU A 369 -10.34 -6.53 -13.79
CA GLU A 369 -9.43 -6.15 -12.69
C GLU A 369 -9.02 -7.39 -11.89
N PRO A 370 -8.04 -8.16 -12.37
CA PRO A 370 -7.71 -9.47 -11.80
C PRO A 370 -7.06 -9.43 -10.41
N LEU A 371 -6.56 -8.26 -9.98
CA LEU A 371 -5.86 -8.08 -8.70
C LEU A 371 -6.67 -7.26 -7.68
N ARG A 372 -7.93 -6.93 -8.00
CA ARG A 372 -8.78 -6.00 -7.25
C ARG A 372 -8.96 -6.36 -5.77
N GLU A 373 -8.87 -7.64 -5.44
CA GLU A 373 -9.05 -8.16 -4.08
C GLU A 373 -7.75 -8.25 -3.28
N LEU A 374 -6.58 -7.94 -3.87
CA LEU A 374 -5.27 -8.18 -3.29
C LEU A 374 -4.60 -6.92 -2.74
N PHE A 375 -3.94 -7.06 -1.59
CA PHE A 375 -2.97 -6.08 -1.09
C PHE A 375 -1.64 -6.18 -1.85
N LYS A 376 -0.81 -5.16 -1.73
CA LYS A 376 0.46 -5.06 -2.48
C LYS A 376 1.45 -6.19 -2.18
N ASP A 377 1.51 -6.65 -0.95
CA ASP A 377 2.33 -7.78 -0.53
C ASP A 377 1.82 -9.12 -1.10
N GLU A 378 0.49 -9.32 -1.11
CA GLU A 378 -0.14 -10.48 -1.77
C GLU A 378 0.13 -10.48 -3.28
N VAL A 379 0.05 -9.31 -3.93
CA VAL A 379 0.41 -9.17 -5.36
C VAL A 379 1.86 -9.54 -5.62
N ARG A 380 2.79 -9.16 -4.75
CA ARG A 380 4.20 -9.54 -4.87
C ARG A 380 4.40 -11.05 -4.73
N GLU A 381 3.80 -11.65 -3.72
CA GLU A 381 3.84 -13.10 -3.52
C GLU A 381 3.26 -13.84 -4.74
N LEU A 382 2.10 -13.37 -5.23
CA LEU A 382 1.46 -13.89 -6.44
C LEU A 382 2.39 -13.82 -7.64
N GLY A 383 3.08 -12.69 -7.83
CA GLY A 383 4.04 -12.50 -8.93
C GLY A 383 5.16 -13.52 -8.92
N VAL A 384 5.75 -13.78 -7.75
CA VAL A 384 6.79 -14.82 -7.60
C VAL A 384 6.25 -16.22 -7.94
N LYS A 385 5.05 -16.55 -7.44
CA LYS A 385 4.40 -17.85 -7.74
C LYS A 385 4.02 -18.00 -9.22
N LEU A 386 3.80 -16.90 -9.93
CA LEU A 386 3.58 -16.88 -11.38
C LEU A 386 4.87 -16.92 -12.21
N GLY A 387 6.05 -16.97 -11.58
CA GLY A 387 7.36 -17.09 -12.24
C GLY A 387 8.01 -15.76 -12.62
N LEU A 388 7.51 -14.62 -12.14
CA LEU A 388 8.20 -13.35 -12.33
C LEU A 388 9.48 -13.28 -11.50
N PRO A 389 10.56 -12.68 -12.04
CA PRO A 389 11.81 -12.53 -11.31
C PRO A 389 11.61 -11.75 -9.99
N PRO A 390 12.14 -12.24 -8.83
CA PRO A 390 12.04 -11.52 -7.57
C PRO A 390 12.54 -10.06 -7.64
N ALA A 391 13.59 -9.81 -8.41
CA ALA A 391 14.13 -8.47 -8.62
C ALA A 391 13.14 -7.49 -9.29
N MET A 392 12.19 -8.00 -10.07
CA MET A 392 11.11 -7.21 -10.68
C MET A 392 9.98 -6.98 -9.68
N VAL A 393 9.61 -8.02 -8.94
CA VAL A 393 8.46 -8.01 -8.01
C VAL A 393 8.75 -7.19 -6.75
N TYR A 394 9.97 -7.30 -6.20
CA TYR A 394 10.39 -6.58 -4.98
C TYR A 394 11.17 -5.30 -5.27
N ARG A 395 11.06 -4.76 -6.49
CA ARG A 395 11.68 -3.48 -6.81
C ARG A 395 11.07 -2.33 -6.01
N HIS A 396 11.90 -1.32 -5.74
CA HIS A 396 11.44 -0.08 -5.13
C HIS A 396 10.37 0.60 -5.99
N PRO A 397 9.42 1.32 -5.38
CA PRO A 397 8.43 2.10 -6.11
C PRO A 397 9.08 3.02 -7.15
N PHE A 398 8.46 3.08 -8.32
CA PHE A 398 8.82 4.01 -9.39
C PHE A 398 7.53 4.69 -9.85
N PRO A 399 7.46 6.02 -9.82
CA PRO A 399 6.22 6.73 -10.10
C PRO A 399 5.83 6.59 -11.58
N GLY A 400 4.53 6.66 -11.87
CA GLY A 400 4.02 6.59 -13.24
C GLY A 400 4.67 7.61 -14.21
N PRO A 401 4.91 8.88 -13.79
CA PRO A 401 5.63 9.85 -14.61
C PRO A 401 7.14 9.54 -14.82
N GLY A 402 7.64 8.49 -14.22
CA GLY A 402 9.03 8.07 -14.37
C GLY A 402 10.01 9.12 -13.86
N LEU A 403 11.11 9.31 -14.60
CA LEU A 403 12.14 10.30 -14.30
C LEU A 403 11.62 11.75 -14.44
N GLY A 404 10.47 11.98 -15.05
CA GLY A 404 9.90 13.32 -15.23
C GLY A 404 9.68 14.09 -13.95
N VAL A 405 9.37 13.41 -12.84
CA VAL A 405 9.22 13.99 -11.48
C VAL A 405 10.47 13.85 -10.62
N ARG A 406 11.57 13.42 -11.21
CA ARG A 406 12.91 13.36 -10.59
C ARG A 406 13.91 14.28 -11.28
N ILE A 407 13.45 15.06 -12.26
CA ILE A 407 14.18 16.15 -12.90
C ILE A 407 13.49 17.44 -12.49
N LEU A 408 14.10 18.22 -11.60
CA LEU A 408 13.52 19.49 -11.16
C LEU A 408 13.48 20.48 -12.33
N GLY A 409 12.34 21.17 -12.45
CA GLY A 409 12.14 22.10 -13.55
C GLY A 409 11.87 21.43 -14.90
N GLU A 410 12.41 21.96 -15.99
CA GLU A 410 12.15 21.46 -17.35
C GLU A 410 12.76 20.08 -17.60
N VAL A 411 11.96 19.18 -18.17
CA VAL A 411 12.42 17.84 -18.58
C VAL A 411 13.09 17.90 -19.95
N LYS A 412 14.35 17.48 -20.02
CA LYS A 412 15.14 17.38 -21.27
C LYS A 412 15.71 15.98 -21.42
N ARG A 413 15.92 15.54 -22.66
CA ARG A 413 16.50 14.23 -22.96
C ARG A 413 17.86 14.02 -22.31
N ASP A 414 18.75 14.99 -22.48
CA ASP A 414 20.10 14.95 -21.91
C ASP A 414 20.08 14.91 -20.38
N PHE A 415 19.15 15.60 -19.72
CA PHE A 415 18.95 15.53 -18.28
C PHE A 415 18.46 14.15 -17.84
N ALA A 416 17.50 13.59 -18.57
CA ALA A 416 17.00 12.24 -18.33
C ALA A 416 18.11 11.18 -18.49
N ASP A 417 18.97 11.33 -19.51
CA ASP A 417 20.09 10.40 -19.75
C ASP A 417 21.18 10.48 -18.69
N LEU A 418 21.47 11.67 -18.16
CA LEU A 418 22.38 11.84 -17.03
C LEU A 418 21.80 11.21 -15.75
N LEU A 419 20.54 11.54 -15.45
CA LEU A 419 19.87 11.02 -14.26
C LEU A 419 19.74 9.51 -14.29
N ARG A 420 19.34 8.93 -15.41
CA ARG A 420 19.18 7.48 -15.62
C ARG A 420 20.45 6.70 -15.30
N ARG A 421 21.60 7.20 -15.73
CA ARG A 421 22.90 6.59 -15.44
C ARG A 421 23.29 6.75 -13.97
N ALA A 422 23.07 7.93 -13.38
CA ALA A 422 23.35 8.17 -11.97
C ALA A 422 22.45 7.32 -11.06
N ASP A 423 21.16 7.22 -11.36
CA ASP A 423 20.22 6.37 -10.65
C ASP A 423 20.60 4.88 -10.71
N ALA A 424 21.02 4.40 -11.88
CA ALA A 424 21.47 3.02 -12.05
C ALA A 424 22.69 2.69 -11.19
N ILE A 425 23.67 3.58 -11.12
CA ILE A 425 24.88 3.42 -10.26
C ILE A 425 24.47 3.36 -8.79
N PHE A 426 23.55 4.24 -8.35
CA PHE A 426 23.09 4.26 -6.98
C PHE A 426 22.36 2.96 -6.61
N ILE A 427 21.40 2.54 -7.41
CA ILE A 427 20.63 1.31 -7.17
C ILE A 427 21.53 0.07 -7.21
N GLU A 428 22.44 -0.03 -8.17
CA GLU A 428 23.40 -1.13 -8.25
C GLU A 428 24.29 -1.20 -6.98
N THR A 429 24.79 -0.06 -6.53
CA THR A 429 25.63 0.00 -5.32
C THR A 429 24.84 -0.42 -4.09
N LEU A 430 23.59 0.05 -3.93
CA LEU A 430 22.73 -0.39 -2.82
C LEU A 430 22.50 -1.90 -2.81
N ARG A 431 22.38 -2.54 -3.97
CA ARG A 431 22.19 -3.99 -4.09
C ARG A 431 23.44 -4.80 -3.76
N THR A 432 24.61 -4.26 -4.02
CA THR A 432 25.90 -4.96 -3.83
C THR A 432 26.53 -4.69 -2.47
N PHE A 433 26.18 -3.58 -1.83
CA PHE A 433 26.66 -3.25 -0.49
C PHE A 433 25.84 -3.98 0.58
N ILE A 434 26.48 -4.90 1.28
CA ILE A 434 25.81 -5.74 2.30
C ILE A 434 26.04 -5.12 3.68
N ASP A 435 24.98 -4.94 4.43
CA ASP A 435 25.04 -4.59 5.84
C ASP A 435 25.55 -5.77 6.66
N LYS A 436 26.61 -5.53 7.44
CA LYS A 436 27.30 -6.58 8.20
C LYS A 436 26.50 -7.12 9.38
N GLU A 437 25.59 -6.32 9.92
CA GLU A 437 24.79 -6.71 11.08
C GLU A 437 23.61 -7.62 10.67
N THR A 438 22.94 -7.26 9.57
CA THR A 438 21.72 -7.98 9.11
C THR A 438 22.01 -9.01 8.03
N GLY A 439 23.17 -8.94 7.35
CA GLY A 439 23.50 -9.75 6.17
C GLY A 439 22.67 -9.42 4.93
N LYS A 440 21.90 -8.34 4.94
CA LYS A 440 21.06 -7.89 3.83
C LYS A 440 21.73 -6.80 3.02
N SER A 441 21.32 -6.65 1.76
CA SER A 441 21.74 -5.52 0.95
C SER A 441 21.11 -4.21 1.48
N TRP A 442 21.79 -3.09 1.28
CA TRP A 442 21.21 -1.78 1.60
C TRP A 442 19.99 -1.46 0.73
N TYR A 443 19.86 -2.10 -0.42
CA TYR A 443 18.64 -2.04 -1.22
C TYR A 443 17.45 -2.67 -0.48
N ASP A 444 17.63 -3.84 0.13
CA ASP A 444 16.56 -4.54 0.87
C ASP A 444 16.25 -3.86 2.22
N LEU A 445 17.20 -3.11 2.78
CA LEU A 445 17.02 -2.36 4.02
C LEU A 445 16.37 -0.98 3.81
N THR A 446 16.23 -0.53 2.56
CA THR A 446 15.55 0.71 2.21
C THR A 446 14.20 0.42 1.55
N SER A 447 13.20 1.26 1.81
CA SER A 447 11.87 1.09 1.23
C SER A 447 11.74 1.71 -0.15
N GLN A 448 12.47 2.82 -0.37
CA GLN A 448 12.59 3.50 -1.66
C GLN A 448 13.90 4.27 -1.74
N ALA A 449 14.61 4.13 -2.85
CA ALA A 449 15.82 4.87 -3.14
C ALA A 449 15.89 5.28 -4.62
N PHE A 450 16.41 6.47 -4.89
CA PHE A 450 16.53 7.03 -6.23
C PHE A 450 17.46 8.23 -6.26
N ALA A 451 17.88 8.63 -7.46
CA ALA A 451 18.58 9.88 -7.71
C ALA A 451 17.60 10.95 -8.24
N VAL A 452 17.90 12.22 -7.98
CA VAL A 452 17.17 13.41 -8.44
C VAL A 452 18.13 14.32 -9.17
N PHE A 453 17.77 14.76 -10.38
CA PHE A 453 18.57 15.69 -11.16
C PHE A 453 18.25 17.14 -10.77
N LEU A 454 19.30 17.88 -10.40
CA LEU A 454 19.20 19.30 -10.09
C LEU A 454 19.79 20.11 -11.25
N PRO A 455 18.98 20.93 -11.97
CA PRO A 455 19.45 21.69 -13.12
C PRO A 455 20.27 22.93 -12.72
N VAL A 456 21.12 22.78 -11.71
CA VAL A 456 22.05 23.78 -11.22
C VAL A 456 23.48 23.33 -11.48
N LYS A 457 24.31 24.24 -11.96
CA LYS A 457 25.72 23.97 -12.20
C LYS A 457 26.56 24.32 -10.99
N SER A 458 27.42 23.39 -10.63
CA SER A 458 28.40 23.54 -9.56
C SER A 458 29.82 23.67 -10.16
N VAL A 459 30.66 24.49 -9.52
CA VAL A 459 32.08 24.54 -9.89
C VAL A 459 32.78 23.25 -9.43
N GLY A 460 33.55 22.68 -10.30
CA GLY A 460 34.42 21.55 -10.03
C GLY A 460 35.85 21.81 -10.55
N VAL A 461 36.77 20.97 -10.16
CA VAL A 461 38.13 20.93 -10.68
C VAL A 461 38.41 19.51 -11.17
N MET A 462 38.61 19.35 -12.46
CA MET A 462 39.00 18.08 -13.09
C MET A 462 40.34 18.28 -13.82
N GLY A 463 41.35 17.58 -13.35
CA GLY A 463 42.71 17.87 -13.77
C GLY A 463 43.10 19.31 -13.37
N ASP A 464 43.73 20.06 -14.29
CA ASP A 464 44.15 21.44 -14.04
C ASP A 464 43.13 22.50 -14.44
N GLY A 465 41.88 22.08 -14.81
CA GLY A 465 40.83 22.95 -15.31
C GLY A 465 39.59 23.05 -14.40
N ARG A 466 38.97 24.25 -14.37
CA ARG A 466 37.67 24.43 -13.76
C ARG A 466 36.57 23.85 -14.68
N THR A 467 35.65 23.11 -14.08
CA THR A 467 34.45 22.61 -14.76
C THR A 467 33.19 23.20 -14.14
N TYR A 468 32.10 23.28 -14.93
CA TYR A 468 30.81 23.74 -14.49
C TYR A 468 29.78 22.68 -14.94
N GLU A 469 29.49 21.74 -14.07
CA GLU A 469 28.61 20.60 -14.35
C GLU A 469 27.47 20.51 -13.34
N TYR A 470 26.53 19.60 -13.59
CA TYR A 470 25.30 19.49 -12.83
C TYR A 470 25.48 18.78 -11.49
N VAL A 471 24.47 18.93 -10.65
CA VAL A 471 24.36 18.32 -9.32
C VAL A 471 23.30 17.23 -9.35
N VAL A 472 23.55 16.13 -8.65
CA VAL A 472 22.57 15.06 -8.40
C VAL A 472 22.37 14.92 -6.90
N ALA A 473 21.12 14.84 -6.46
CA ALA A 473 20.77 14.47 -5.10
C ALA A 473 20.41 12.98 -5.03
N LEU A 474 20.90 12.30 -4.00
CA LEU A 474 20.49 10.93 -3.68
C LEU A 474 19.42 10.98 -2.60
N ARG A 475 18.38 10.20 -2.76
CA ARG A 475 17.30 10.04 -1.79
C ARG A 475 17.14 8.56 -1.46
N ALA A 476 17.18 8.21 -0.17
CA ALA A 476 16.83 6.88 0.31
C ALA A 476 16.03 7.00 1.61
N VAL A 477 14.94 6.26 1.71
CA VAL A 477 14.03 6.32 2.87
C VAL A 477 13.69 4.93 3.37
N GLN A 478 13.40 4.88 4.67
CA GLN A 478 12.84 3.72 5.36
C GLN A 478 11.44 4.09 5.85
N THR A 479 10.48 3.23 5.58
CA THR A 479 9.08 3.42 5.94
C THR A 479 8.37 2.07 6.04
N LEU A 480 7.30 2.02 6.83
CA LEU A 480 6.43 0.85 6.93
C LEU A 480 5.15 1.01 6.11
N ASP A 481 4.65 2.24 5.98
CA ASP A 481 3.33 2.55 5.45
C ASP A 481 3.31 3.61 4.32
N PHE A 482 4.46 4.19 3.99
CA PHE A 482 4.62 5.33 3.08
C PHE A 482 3.87 6.61 3.47
N MET A 483 3.18 6.61 4.61
CA MET A 483 2.56 7.83 5.19
C MET A 483 3.60 8.66 5.92
N THR A 484 4.43 7.99 6.71
CA THR A 484 5.61 8.54 7.37
C THR A 484 6.87 7.87 6.85
N ALA A 485 7.97 8.60 6.75
CA ALA A 485 9.24 8.04 6.31
C ALA A 485 10.42 8.75 6.97
N HIS A 486 11.43 7.99 7.32
CA HIS A 486 12.72 8.50 7.76
C HIS A 486 13.74 8.36 6.63
N TRP A 487 14.67 9.30 6.52
CA TRP A 487 15.80 9.12 5.62
C TRP A 487 16.65 7.94 6.08
N ALA A 488 17.15 7.13 5.16
CA ALA A 488 17.95 5.95 5.47
C ALA A 488 19.36 6.37 5.89
N HIS A 489 19.84 5.86 7.01
CA HIS A 489 21.20 6.10 7.52
C HIS A 489 22.21 5.24 6.76
N LEU A 490 22.41 5.54 5.47
CA LEU A 490 23.37 4.81 4.64
C LEU A 490 24.81 5.03 5.15
N PRO A 491 25.69 4.00 5.13
CA PRO A 491 27.08 4.14 5.50
C PRO A 491 27.79 5.22 4.68
N HIS A 492 28.65 6.00 5.32
CA HIS A 492 29.42 7.03 4.62
C HIS A 492 30.31 6.45 3.51
N ASP A 493 30.85 5.24 3.71
CA ASP A 493 31.66 4.54 2.71
C ASP A 493 30.82 4.21 1.46
N LEU A 494 29.57 3.79 1.65
CA LEU A 494 28.63 3.57 0.54
C LEU A 494 28.36 4.88 -0.21
N LEU A 495 28.01 5.95 0.52
CA LEU A 495 27.76 7.27 -0.08
C LEU A 495 28.98 7.80 -0.82
N GLY A 496 30.17 7.66 -0.23
CA GLY A 496 31.43 8.03 -0.87
C GLY A 496 31.71 7.23 -2.13
N HIS A 497 31.44 5.91 -2.11
CA HIS A 497 31.60 5.04 -3.26
C HIS A 497 30.65 5.42 -4.41
N VAL A 498 29.36 5.63 -4.11
CA VAL A 498 28.35 6.08 -5.10
C VAL A 498 28.74 7.41 -5.71
N SER A 499 29.14 8.39 -4.88
CA SER A 499 29.57 9.71 -5.34
C SER A 499 30.75 9.62 -6.30
N ASN A 500 31.78 8.85 -5.94
CA ASN A 500 32.94 8.65 -6.78
C ASN A 500 32.58 7.99 -8.12
N ARG A 501 31.73 6.96 -8.11
CA ARG A 501 31.28 6.30 -9.34
C ARG A 501 30.49 7.25 -10.23
N ILE A 502 29.51 7.98 -9.69
CA ILE A 502 28.69 8.91 -10.48
C ILE A 502 29.57 9.97 -11.14
N ILE A 503 30.47 10.61 -10.38
CA ILE A 503 31.32 11.68 -10.91
C ILE A 503 32.29 11.16 -12.00
N ASN A 504 32.81 9.95 -11.86
CA ASN A 504 33.76 9.38 -12.82
C ASN A 504 33.11 8.74 -14.04
N GLU A 505 31.91 8.12 -13.87
CA GLU A 505 31.27 7.36 -14.92
C GLU A 505 30.20 8.17 -15.69
N VAL A 506 29.63 9.24 -15.09
CA VAL A 506 28.57 10.06 -15.69
C VAL A 506 29.09 11.46 -15.97
N ARG A 507 29.67 11.65 -17.17
CA ARG A 507 30.15 12.97 -17.61
C ARG A 507 29.01 13.97 -17.64
N GLY A 508 29.20 15.14 -17.04
CA GLY A 508 28.19 16.20 -16.90
C GLY A 508 27.67 16.36 -15.47
N ILE A 509 28.11 15.49 -14.55
CA ILE A 509 27.81 15.58 -13.11
C ILE A 509 29.16 15.68 -12.36
N ASN A 510 29.33 16.74 -11.56
CA ASN A 510 30.52 16.92 -10.73
C ASN A 510 30.24 17.03 -9.23
N ARG A 511 28.96 16.90 -8.81
CA ARG A 511 28.58 16.97 -7.40
C ARG A 511 27.41 16.05 -7.07
N VAL A 512 27.54 15.32 -5.98
CA VAL A 512 26.52 14.46 -5.41
C VAL A 512 26.20 14.94 -3.99
N VAL A 513 24.92 15.07 -3.67
CA VAL A 513 24.42 15.41 -2.33
C VAL A 513 23.46 14.34 -1.84
N TYR A 514 23.24 14.23 -0.52
CA TYR A 514 22.32 13.27 0.07
C TYR A 514 21.22 14.00 0.83
N ASP A 515 19.96 13.66 0.54
CA ASP A 515 18.79 14.27 1.18
C ASP A 515 18.46 13.55 2.50
N ILE A 516 18.56 14.30 3.60
CA ILE A 516 18.32 13.83 4.97
C ILE A 516 16.98 14.31 5.54
N SER A 517 16.01 14.63 4.68
CA SER A 517 14.70 15.10 5.10
C SER A 517 13.75 13.93 5.44
N GLY A 518 13.01 14.05 6.55
CA GLY A 518 11.94 13.11 6.92
C GLY A 518 10.59 13.49 6.29
N LYS A 519 9.67 12.54 6.22
CA LYS A 519 8.27 12.78 5.87
C LYS A 519 7.37 12.51 7.08
N PRO A 520 6.61 13.50 7.58
CA PRO A 520 6.63 14.92 7.20
C PRO A 520 7.91 15.63 7.67
N PRO A 521 8.22 16.90 7.31
CA PRO A 521 7.41 17.77 6.44
C PRO A 521 7.66 17.56 4.95
N ALA A 522 8.80 16.96 4.55
CA ALA A 522 9.07 16.67 3.15
C ALA A 522 8.20 15.49 2.63
N THR A 523 8.11 15.36 1.31
CA THR A 523 7.58 14.15 0.66
C THR A 523 8.71 13.16 0.37
N ILE A 524 8.40 11.92 -0.07
CA ILE A 524 9.43 10.97 -0.49
C ILE A 524 9.99 11.40 -1.84
N GLU A 525 9.12 11.54 -2.86
CA GLU A 525 9.51 12.14 -4.15
C GLU A 525 9.70 13.66 -3.99
N TRP A 526 10.51 14.26 -4.85
CA TRP A 526 10.81 15.69 -4.79
C TRP A 526 9.79 16.54 -5.57
N GLU A 527 9.18 15.95 -6.63
CA GLU A 527 8.10 16.59 -7.39
C GLU A 527 6.84 15.73 -7.47
#